data_644146ccb358089240d183f5b5386b2d
#
_entry.id   644146ccb358089240d183f5b5386b2d
#
_cell.length_a   1.000
_cell.length_b   1.000
_cell.length_c   1.000
_cell.angle_alpha   90.00
_cell.angle_beta   90.00
_cell.angle_gamma   90.00
#
_symmetry.space_group_name_H-M   'P 1'
#
loop_
_entity.id
_entity.type
_entity.pdbx_description
1 polymer ?
#
loop_
_entity_poly.entity_id
_entity_poly.type
_entity_poly.pdbx_seq_one_letter_code
_entity_poly.pdbx_strand_id
1 'polypeptide(L)'
;MNDLDESLSKYNLIHKGKVRNIYDYASDRLLIVTTDRISAFDFVFEDEIPGKGELLTKMSEFWFRKTRHILDNHIIEDSSINVASDIVDRSMLVKKTEVIPIEAIVRGHLSGSAWKSYKDSKEINGKLINKEYQQYDMLNQPIFTPSTKARIGSKDENISIEKMYDIIGKNLADRVISKSLLLYEYAYDYAKKRGIIIADTKFEFGIDSEDNLILIDEVFTPDCSRFWLYDIDKNHIDHNSFDKQFFRDYLLSINWDSQQIVLPANIKNEIMERYKLAYKLITDNVDGL
;
A
#
# COMPACT_ATOMS: atom_id res chain seq x y z
N MET A 1 -2.73 -25.91 14.38
CA MET A 1 -3.40 -24.61 14.46
C MET A 1 -2.30 -23.68 14.96
N ASN A 2 -1.96 -22.62 14.24
CA ASN A 2 -0.96 -21.67 14.71
C ASN A 2 -1.56 -20.87 15.84
N ASP A 3 -0.76 -20.37 16.79
CA ASP A 3 -1.23 -19.55 17.94
C ASP A 3 -2.08 -18.36 17.48
N LEU A 4 -1.75 -17.78 16.32
CA LEU A 4 -2.54 -16.73 15.64
C LEU A 4 -3.98 -17.14 15.31
N ASP A 5 -4.19 -18.40 14.89
CA ASP A 5 -5.54 -18.89 14.55
C ASP A 5 -6.40 -19.04 15.79
N GLU A 6 -5.82 -19.39 16.92
CA GLU A 6 -6.52 -19.52 18.20
C GLU A 6 -6.96 -18.13 18.73
N SER A 7 -6.04 -17.16 18.73
CA SER A 7 -6.34 -15.78 19.15
C SER A 7 -7.38 -15.07 18.28
N LEU A 8 -7.44 -15.42 17.00
CA LEU A 8 -8.42 -14.87 16.06
C LEU A 8 -9.76 -15.60 16.03
N SER A 9 -9.83 -16.82 16.59
CA SER A 9 -11.03 -17.68 16.54
C SER A 9 -12.28 -17.05 17.19
N LYS A 10 -12.11 -16.10 18.09
CA LYS A 10 -13.20 -15.35 18.76
C LYS A 10 -13.81 -14.26 17.87
N TYR A 11 -13.19 -13.89 16.76
CA TYR A 11 -13.67 -12.87 15.85
C TYR A 11 -14.21 -13.48 14.57
N ASN A 12 -15.29 -12.93 14.04
CA ASN A 12 -15.86 -13.36 12.77
C ASN A 12 -15.04 -12.77 11.62
N LEU A 13 -14.44 -13.64 10.78
CA LEU A 13 -13.72 -13.23 9.58
C LEU A 13 -14.71 -12.72 8.52
N ILE A 14 -14.64 -11.43 8.18
CA ILE A 14 -15.48 -10.80 7.15
C ILE A 14 -14.83 -10.90 5.77
N HIS A 15 -13.51 -10.66 5.71
CA HIS A 15 -12.78 -10.61 4.45
C HIS A 15 -11.35 -11.16 4.61
N LYS A 16 -10.95 -12.04 3.68
CA LYS A 16 -9.59 -12.55 3.57
C LYS A 16 -8.92 -11.91 2.36
N GLY A 17 -8.13 -10.85 2.59
CA GLY A 17 -7.35 -10.18 1.56
C GLY A 17 -6.05 -10.93 1.22
N LYS A 18 -5.26 -10.39 0.29
CA LYS A 18 -3.96 -10.96 -0.12
C LYS A 18 -2.98 -11.05 1.07
N VAL A 19 -2.88 -9.99 1.86
CA VAL A 19 -1.95 -9.88 3.01
C VAL A 19 -2.61 -9.41 4.29
N ARG A 20 -3.87 -8.99 4.28
CA ARG A 20 -4.64 -8.55 5.45
C ARG A 20 -5.95 -9.31 5.55
N ASN A 21 -6.31 -9.65 6.77
CA ASN A 21 -7.62 -10.22 7.09
C ASN A 21 -8.42 -9.18 7.87
N ILE A 22 -9.72 -9.09 7.61
CA ILE A 22 -10.63 -8.15 8.26
C ILE A 22 -11.65 -8.96 9.06
N TYR A 23 -11.74 -8.64 10.33
CA TYR A 23 -12.64 -9.29 11.28
C TYR A 23 -13.66 -8.30 11.83
N ASP A 24 -14.84 -8.80 12.14
CA ASP A 24 -15.86 -8.05 12.86
C ASP A 24 -15.45 -7.94 14.34
N TYR A 25 -15.30 -6.71 14.84
CA TYR A 25 -14.92 -6.48 16.24
C TYR A 25 -16.10 -6.00 17.07
N ALA A 26 -16.87 -5.06 16.54
CA ALA A 26 -18.08 -4.51 17.14
C ALA A 26 -19.01 -3.94 16.05
N SER A 27 -20.19 -3.45 16.42
CA SER A 27 -21.17 -2.93 15.48
C SER A 27 -20.63 -1.85 14.53
N ASP A 28 -19.74 -1.00 15.04
CA ASP A 28 -19.15 0.16 14.36
C ASP A 28 -17.64 0.03 14.10
N ARG A 29 -17.03 -1.12 14.44
CA ARG A 29 -15.57 -1.32 14.44
C ARG A 29 -15.17 -2.61 13.77
N LEU A 30 -14.01 -2.57 13.10
CA LEU A 30 -13.33 -3.73 12.50
C LEU A 30 -11.95 -3.90 13.11
N LEU A 31 -11.48 -5.14 13.13
CA LEU A 31 -10.09 -5.47 13.41
C LEU A 31 -9.41 -5.88 12.09
N ILE A 32 -8.44 -5.10 11.64
CA ILE A 32 -7.61 -5.43 10.49
C ILE A 32 -6.33 -6.08 11.00
N VAL A 33 -6.07 -7.32 10.57
CA VAL A 33 -4.88 -8.08 10.97
C VAL A 33 -4.00 -8.31 9.75
N THR A 34 -2.80 -7.76 9.79
CA THR A 34 -1.82 -7.94 8.72
C THR A 34 -1.07 -9.25 8.93
N THR A 35 -1.05 -10.09 7.90
CA THR A 35 -0.38 -11.39 7.90
C THR A 35 1.05 -11.26 7.38
N ASP A 36 1.84 -12.29 7.61
CA ASP A 36 3.20 -12.40 7.09
C ASP A 36 3.26 -12.92 5.64
N ARG A 37 2.08 -13.14 5.01
CA ARG A 37 1.99 -13.55 3.61
C ARG A 37 2.60 -12.52 2.67
N ILE A 38 3.20 -13.01 1.58
CA ILE A 38 3.67 -12.17 0.48
C ILE A 38 2.89 -12.49 -0.79
N SER A 39 2.73 -11.47 -1.64
CA SER A 39 2.10 -11.62 -2.96
C SER A 39 2.95 -10.99 -4.06
N ALA A 40 3.01 -11.65 -5.21
CA ALA A 40 3.61 -11.10 -6.43
C ALA A 40 2.84 -11.62 -7.65
N PHE A 41 2.76 -10.84 -8.73
CA PHE A 41 2.03 -11.20 -9.95
C PHE A 41 0.57 -11.66 -9.70
N ASP A 42 -0.12 -11.01 -8.74
CA ASP A 42 -1.47 -11.34 -8.26
C ASP A 42 -1.60 -12.71 -7.58
N PHE A 43 -0.50 -13.40 -7.36
CA PHE A 43 -0.45 -14.67 -6.64
C PHE A 43 -0.07 -14.44 -5.18
N VAL A 44 -0.75 -15.12 -4.25
CA VAL A 44 -0.46 -15.09 -2.81
C VAL A 44 0.27 -16.37 -2.43
N PHE A 45 1.47 -16.23 -1.88
CA PHE A 45 2.25 -17.36 -1.39
C PHE A 45 1.78 -17.77 0.00
N GLU A 46 1.68 -19.08 0.23
CA GLU A 46 1.38 -19.65 1.55
C GLU A 46 2.59 -19.55 2.49
N ASP A 47 3.78 -19.51 1.91
CA ASP A 47 5.01 -19.33 2.68
C ASP A 47 5.13 -17.89 3.18
N GLU A 48 5.39 -17.72 4.45
CA GLU A 48 5.33 -16.45 5.16
C GLU A 48 6.72 -15.85 5.38
N ILE A 49 6.75 -14.52 5.52
CA ILE A 49 7.95 -13.76 5.90
C ILE A 49 7.74 -13.26 7.33
N PRO A 50 8.32 -13.94 8.34
CA PRO A 50 8.06 -13.63 9.74
C PRO A 50 8.34 -12.17 10.10
N GLY A 51 7.39 -11.53 10.81
CA GLY A 51 7.48 -10.13 11.24
C GLY A 51 7.08 -9.10 10.19
N LYS A 52 6.80 -9.51 8.95
CA LYS A 52 6.38 -8.59 7.89
C LYS A 52 5.08 -7.86 8.24
N GLY A 53 4.10 -8.59 8.78
CA GLY A 53 2.80 -8.03 9.14
C GLY A 53 2.89 -6.94 10.20
N GLU A 54 3.71 -7.15 11.22
CA GLU A 54 3.95 -6.17 12.28
C GLU A 54 4.60 -4.89 11.75
N LEU A 55 5.61 -5.06 10.89
CA LEU A 55 6.33 -3.93 10.32
C LEU A 55 5.44 -3.07 9.43
N LEU A 56 4.62 -3.69 8.59
CA LEU A 56 3.66 -2.98 7.73
C LEU A 56 2.59 -2.24 8.55
N THR A 57 2.11 -2.85 9.63
CA THR A 57 1.16 -2.22 10.55
C THR A 57 1.78 -0.99 11.22
N LYS A 58 2.96 -1.12 11.81
CA LYS A 58 3.70 0.00 12.44
C LYS A 58 3.97 1.14 11.44
N MET A 59 4.31 0.80 10.19
CA MET A 59 4.53 1.81 9.15
C MET A 59 3.22 2.52 8.75
N SER A 60 2.12 1.79 8.59
CA SER A 60 0.81 2.38 8.30
C SER A 60 0.35 3.30 9.43
N GLU A 61 0.46 2.88 10.69
CA GLU A 61 0.11 3.71 11.85
C GLU A 61 0.94 4.99 11.93
N PHE A 62 2.25 4.89 11.67
CA PHE A 62 3.11 6.07 11.58
C PHE A 62 2.58 7.07 10.56
N TRP A 63 2.27 6.62 9.35
CA TRP A 63 1.80 7.49 8.29
C TRP A 63 0.38 8.03 8.54
N PHE A 64 -0.53 7.23 9.07
CA PHE A 64 -1.86 7.69 9.47
C PHE A 64 -1.79 8.83 10.50
N ARG A 65 -0.91 8.72 11.49
CA ARG A 65 -0.66 9.81 12.44
C ARG A 65 -0.06 11.05 11.76
N LYS A 66 0.93 10.85 10.90
CA LYS A 66 1.63 11.95 10.19
C LYS A 66 0.74 12.72 9.24
N THR A 67 -0.22 12.07 8.61
CA THR A 67 -1.06 12.66 7.55
C THR A 67 -2.44 13.12 8.06
N ARG A 68 -2.76 12.91 9.34
CA ARG A 68 -4.06 13.24 9.93
C ARG A 68 -4.48 14.70 9.74
N HIS A 69 -3.52 15.62 9.70
CA HIS A 69 -3.79 17.04 9.46
C HIS A 69 -4.23 17.34 8.01
N ILE A 70 -4.02 16.43 7.07
CA ILE A 70 -4.45 16.56 5.67
C ILE A 70 -5.82 15.90 5.47
N LEU A 71 -5.99 14.71 6.04
CA LEU A 71 -7.21 13.93 5.98
C LEU A 71 -7.31 13.00 7.20
N ASP A 72 -8.49 12.93 7.81
CA ASP A 72 -8.77 11.95 8.84
C ASP A 72 -8.67 10.53 8.29
N ASN A 73 -8.52 9.57 9.19
CA ASN A 73 -8.38 8.17 8.86
C ASN A 73 -9.24 7.27 9.76
N HIS A 74 -9.25 6.00 9.45
CA HIS A 74 -10.11 5.03 10.12
C HIS A 74 -9.57 4.52 11.46
N ILE A 75 -8.31 4.82 11.85
CA ILE A 75 -7.73 4.26 13.08
C ILE A 75 -8.46 4.79 14.30
N ILE A 76 -8.79 3.88 15.21
CA ILE A 76 -9.30 4.17 16.53
C ILE A 76 -8.14 4.03 17.51
N GLU A 77 -7.71 5.17 18.06
CA GLU A 77 -6.71 5.22 19.13
C GLU A 77 -7.42 4.96 20.47
N ASP A 78 -7.64 3.68 20.79
CA ASP A 78 -8.30 3.28 22.05
C ASP A 78 -7.37 2.34 22.81
N SER A 79 -6.86 2.79 23.94
CA SER A 79 -5.99 2.00 24.82
C SER A 79 -6.72 0.84 25.53
N SER A 80 -8.04 0.75 25.42
CA SER A 80 -8.86 -0.33 25.97
C SER A 80 -9.00 -1.54 25.02
N ILE A 81 -8.26 -1.56 23.90
CA ILE A 81 -8.30 -2.66 22.92
C ILE A 81 -7.86 -3.95 23.61
N ASN A 82 -8.79 -4.87 23.79
CA ASN A 82 -8.51 -6.19 24.30
C ASN A 82 -8.23 -7.18 23.16
N VAL A 83 -7.13 -6.96 22.45
CA VAL A 83 -6.60 -7.87 21.44
C VAL A 83 -5.49 -8.70 22.11
N ALA A 84 -5.40 -9.98 21.78
CA ALA A 84 -4.40 -10.85 22.35
C ALA A 84 -2.97 -10.35 21.98
N SER A 85 -2.02 -10.56 22.90
CA SER A 85 -0.65 -10.01 22.80
C SER A 85 0.12 -10.50 21.58
N ASP A 86 -0.21 -11.67 21.06
CA ASP A 86 0.43 -12.29 19.87
C ASP A 86 -0.04 -11.69 18.53
N ILE A 87 -1.16 -10.93 18.54
CA ILE A 87 -1.70 -10.30 17.34
C ILE A 87 -1.77 -8.77 17.43
N VAL A 88 -1.53 -8.16 18.60
CA VAL A 88 -1.71 -6.71 18.79
C VAL A 88 -0.81 -5.88 17.89
N ASP A 89 0.46 -6.24 17.75
CA ASP A 89 1.44 -5.47 16.98
C ASP A 89 1.22 -5.52 15.44
N ARG A 90 0.39 -6.47 14.98
CA ARG A 90 0.00 -6.61 13.57
C ARG A 90 -1.45 -6.25 13.29
N SER A 91 -2.12 -5.64 14.27
CA SER A 91 -3.55 -5.34 14.23
C SER A 91 -3.83 -3.86 14.33
N MET A 92 -4.81 -3.39 13.56
CA MET A 92 -5.38 -2.06 13.68
C MET A 92 -6.87 -2.17 14.01
N LEU A 93 -7.31 -1.55 15.09
CA LEU A 93 -8.72 -1.33 15.34
C LEU A 93 -9.17 -0.10 14.56
N VAL A 94 -10.21 -0.27 13.75
CA VAL A 94 -10.62 0.76 12.81
C VAL A 94 -12.13 0.98 12.80
N LYS A 95 -12.56 2.18 12.41
CA LYS A 95 -13.98 2.49 12.16
C LYS A 95 -14.49 1.69 10.97
N LYS A 96 -15.73 1.19 11.05
CA LYS A 96 -16.46 0.73 9.88
C LYS A 96 -16.78 1.91 8.98
N THR A 97 -16.59 1.72 7.68
CA THR A 97 -16.86 2.74 6.66
C THR A 97 -17.52 2.13 5.45
N GLU A 98 -18.23 2.94 4.69
CA GLU A 98 -18.60 2.58 3.33
C GLU A 98 -17.38 2.75 2.43
N VAL A 99 -16.83 1.63 1.94
CA VAL A 99 -15.60 1.62 1.13
C VAL A 99 -15.89 2.18 -0.25
N ILE A 100 -15.12 3.18 -0.67
CA ILE A 100 -15.19 3.70 -2.04
C ILE A 100 -14.60 2.66 -3.00
N PRO A 101 -15.33 2.22 -4.05
CA PRO A 101 -14.91 1.13 -4.94
C PRO A 101 -13.87 1.56 -5.98
N ILE A 102 -12.91 2.38 -5.56
CA ILE A 102 -11.83 2.93 -6.37
C ILE A 102 -10.51 2.77 -5.62
N GLU A 103 -9.51 2.24 -6.30
CA GLU A 103 -8.12 2.38 -5.88
C GLU A 103 -7.56 3.70 -6.42
N ALA A 104 -7.12 4.57 -5.52
CA ALA A 104 -6.61 5.89 -5.85
C ALA A 104 -5.07 5.84 -5.94
N ILE A 105 -4.53 5.77 -7.15
CA ILE A 105 -3.09 5.67 -7.36
C ILE A 105 -2.54 7.04 -7.74
N VAL A 106 -1.49 7.48 -7.03
CA VAL A 106 -0.73 8.68 -7.37
C VAL A 106 0.67 8.29 -7.81
N ARG A 107 1.14 8.89 -8.89
CA ARG A 107 2.45 8.63 -9.49
C ARG A 107 3.24 9.92 -9.64
N GLY A 108 4.40 10.00 -9.02
CA GLY A 108 5.37 11.07 -9.21
C GLY A 108 6.48 10.69 -10.18
N HIS A 109 6.65 9.39 -10.44
CA HIS A 109 7.63 8.87 -11.37
C HIS A 109 7.00 7.89 -12.34
N LEU A 110 7.57 7.80 -13.54
CA LEU A 110 7.06 6.94 -14.61
C LEU A 110 7.59 5.51 -14.47
N SER A 111 6.80 4.65 -13.81
CA SER A 111 7.16 3.26 -13.50
C SER A 111 5.97 2.31 -13.63
N GLY A 112 6.22 1.01 -13.53
CA GLY A 112 5.17 -0.02 -13.51
C GLY A 112 4.23 0.03 -14.70
N SER A 113 2.90 -0.07 -14.45
CA SER A 113 1.88 -0.06 -15.50
C SER A 113 1.81 1.24 -16.27
N ALA A 114 2.11 2.39 -15.63
CA ALA A 114 2.14 3.68 -16.31
C ALA A 114 3.28 3.78 -17.32
N TRP A 115 4.46 3.26 -16.98
CA TRP A 115 5.56 3.16 -17.96
C TRP A 115 5.20 2.27 -19.13
N LYS A 116 4.58 1.12 -18.88
CA LYS A 116 4.13 0.21 -19.94
C LYS A 116 3.16 0.91 -20.90
N SER A 117 2.11 1.54 -20.38
CA SER A 117 1.13 2.29 -21.16
C SER A 117 1.81 3.41 -21.97
N TYR A 118 2.64 4.22 -21.33
CA TYR A 118 3.36 5.32 -21.98
C TYR A 118 4.30 4.82 -23.10
N LYS A 119 5.02 3.71 -22.87
CA LYS A 119 5.92 3.13 -23.89
C LYS A 119 5.15 2.67 -25.11
N ASP A 120 3.96 2.09 -24.92
CA ASP A 120 3.15 1.53 -25.99
C ASP A 120 2.38 2.60 -26.79
N SER A 121 1.83 3.62 -26.13
CA SER A 121 0.90 4.59 -26.74
C SER A 121 1.23 6.06 -26.47
N LYS A 122 2.26 6.37 -25.69
CA LYS A 122 2.53 7.73 -25.17
C LYS A 122 1.40 8.28 -24.29
N GLU A 123 0.55 7.41 -23.78
CA GLU A 123 -0.57 7.79 -22.93
C GLU A 123 -0.39 7.27 -21.52
N ILE A 124 -0.88 8.02 -20.56
CA ILE A 124 -1.05 7.58 -19.18
C ILE A 124 -2.51 7.82 -18.81
N ASN A 125 -3.20 6.74 -18.48
CA ASN A 125 -4.61 6.79 -18.08
C ASN A 125 -5.53 7.48 -19.11
N GLY A 126 -5.30 7.17 -20.40
CA GLY A 126 -6.06 7.73 -21.52
C GLY A 126 -5.71 9.18 -21.88
N LYS A 127 -4.69 9.77 -21.27
CA LYS A 127 -4.21 11.12 -21.61
C LYS A 127 -2.87 11.06 -22.34
N LEU A 128 -2.81 11.67 -23.50
CA LEU A 128 -1.57 11.80 -24.29
C LEU A 128 -0.55 12.68 -23.53
N ILE A 129 0.66 12.20 -23.41
CA ILE A 129 1.78 12.88 -22.79
C ILE A 129 2.75 13.35 -23.89
N ASN A 130 2.77 14.63 -24.14
CA ASN A 130 3.59 15.22 -25.21
C ASN A 130 5.09 15.33 -24.89
N LYS A 131 5.48 15.19 -23.59
CA LYS A 131 6.88 15.24 -23.20
C LYS A 131 7.49 13.84 -23.33
N GLU A 132 8.71 13.77 -23.86
CA GLU A 132 9.49 12.53 -23.87
C GLU A 132 10.00 12.21 -22.47
N TYR A 133 9.73 10.98 -22.04
CA TYR A 133 10.18 10.43 -20.78
C TYR A 133 10.88 9.08 -20.97
N GLN A 134 11.81 8.80 -20.09
CA GLN A 134 12.40 7.47 -19.92
C GLN A 134 11.77 6.76 -18.70
N GLN A 135 12.02 5.47 -18.61
CA GLN A 135 11.59 4.71 -17.42
C GLN A 135 12.25 5.31 -16.17
N TYR A 136 11.46 5.45 -15.10
CA TYR A 136 11.82 6.02 -13.81
C TYR A 136 11.94 7.54 -13.77
N ASP A 137 11.82 8.24 -14.89
CA ASP A 137 11.83 9.70 -14.87
C ASP A 137 10.78 10.28 -13.93
N MET A 138 11.16 11.35 -13.26
CA MET A 138 10.24 12.15 -12.47
C MET A 138 9.29 12.91 -13.40
N LEU A 139 8.00 12.80 -13.13
CA LEU A 139 6.95 13.55 -13.83
C LEU A 139 7.02 15.04 -13.45
N ASN A 140 6.61 15.93 -14.35
CA ASN A 140 6.60 17.38 -14.08
C ASN A 140 5.71 17.73 -12.86
N GLN A 141 4.66 16.96 -12.65
CA GLN A 141 3.80 16.99 -11.49
C GLN A 141 3.24 15.59 -11.24
N PRO A 142 2.93 15.23 -9.99
CA PRO A 142 2.28 13.97 -9.71
C PRO A 142 0.96 13.85 -10.46
N ILE A 143 0.67 12.65 -10.95
CA ILE A 143 -0.58 12.36 -11.66
C ILE A 143 -1.42 11.37 -10.86
N PHE A 144 -2.72 11.58 -10.90
CA PHE A 144 -3.71 10.67 -10.33
C PHE A 144 -4.19 9.70 -11.41
N THR A 145 -4.16 8.40 -11.11
CA THR A 145 -4.54 7.32 -12.03
C THR A 145 -5.45 6.33 -11.30
N PRO A 146 -6.79 6.46 -11.42
CA PRO A 146 -7.71 5.57 -10.72
C PRO A 146 -7.71 4.16 -11.32
N SER A 147 -8.01 3.18 -10.45
CA SER A 147 -8.31 1.81 -10.83
C SER A 147 -9.61 1.38 -10.17
N THR A 148 -10.34 0.46 -10.78
CA THR A 148 -11.49 -0.16 -10.09
C THR A 148 -10.99 -1.03 -8.96
N LYS A 149 -11.74 -1.10 -7.86
CA LYS A 149 -11.54 -2.14 -6.85
C LYS A 149 -12.40 -3.33 -7.27
N ALA A 150 -11.78 -4.30 -7.91
CA ALA A 150 -12.46 -5.46 -8.45
C ALA A 150 -13.08 -6.33 -7.35
N ARG A 151 -14.17 -7.03 -7.67
CA ARG A 151 -14.69 -8.08 -6.79
C ARG A 151 -13.69 -9.24 -6.71
N ILE A 152 -13.76 -9.99 -5.62
CA ILE A 152 -12.89 -11.17 -5.41
C ILE A 152 -12.94 -12.08 -6.65
N GLY A 153 -11.76 -12.39 -7.21
CA GLY A 153 -11.62 -13.22 -8.41
C GLY A 153 -11.56 -12.46 -9.74
N SER A 154 -11.70 -11.13 -9.73
CA SER A 154 -11.48 -10.26 -10.88
C SER A 154 -10.21 -9.44 -10.70
N LYS A 155 -9.66 -8.89 -11.79
CA LYS A 155 -8.48 -8.00 -11.73
C LYS A 155 -8.93 -6.54 -11.64
N ASP A 156 -8.16 -5.76 -10.88
CA ASP A 156 -8.30 -4.31 -10.88
C ASP A 156 -7.94 -3.75 -12.25
N GLU A 157 -8.77 -2.86 -12.78
CA GLU A 157 -8.61 -2.27 -14.11
C GLU A 157 -8.33 -0.77 -13.98
N ASN A 158 -7.29 -0.30 -14.65
CA ASN A 158 -7.07 1.14 -14.78
C ASN A 158 -8.24 1.77 -15.52
N ILE A 159 -8.81 2.83 -14.99
CA ILE A 159 -9.93 3.55 -15.57
C ILE A 159 -9.60 5.03 -15.77
N SER A 160 -10.33 5.71 -16.65
CA SER A 160 -10.21 7.16 -16.80
C SER A 160 -10.88 7.89 -15.62
N ILE A 161 -10.54 9.18 -15.45
CA ILE A 161 -11.19 10.04 -14.45
C ILE A 161 -12.69 10.19 -14.75
N GLU A 162 -13.05 10.26 -16.02
CA GLU A 162 -14.46 10.33 -16.46
C GLU A 162 -15.22 9.08 -16.01
N LYS A 163 -14.61 7.89 -16.17
CA LYS A 163 -15.20 6.64 -15.68
C LYS A 163 -15.31 6.59 -14.16
N MET A 164 -14.33 7.15 -13.44
CA MET A 164 -14.43 7.31 -11.98
C MET A 164 -15.60 8.23 -11.60
N TYR A 165 -15.82 9.33 -12.35
CA TYR A 165 -16.99 10.21 -12.13
C TYR A 165 -18.32 9.47 -12.31
N ASP A 166 -18.41 8.57 -13.30
CA ASP A 166 -19.61 7.73 -13.49
C ASP A 166 -19.87 6.78 -12.32
N ILE A 167 -18.80 6.28 -11.67
CA ILE A 167 -18.92 5.28 -10.59
C ILE A 167 -19.27 5.93 -9.25
N ILE A 168 -18.59 7.02 -8.87
CA ILE A 168 -18.70 7.60 -7.51
C ILE A 168 -19.23 9.04 -7.51
N GLY A 169 -19.57 9.59 -8.65
CA GLY A 169 -19.98 10.98 -8.79
C GLY A 169 -18.82 11.98 -8.77
N LYS A 170 -18.98 13.09 -9.50
CA LYS A 170 -17.91 14.07 -9.70
C LYS A 170 -17.42 14.70 -8.39
N ASN A 171 -18.33 15.09 -7.50
CA ASN A 171 -17.96 15.77 -6.24
C ASN A 171 -17.05 14.91 -5.37
N LEU A 172 -17.43 13.63 -5.13
CA LEU A 172 -16.64 12.72 -4.34
C LEU A 172 -15.31 12.38 -5.02
N ALA A 173 -15.33 12.17 -6.33
CA ALA A 173 -14.11 11.92 -7.10
C ALA A 173 -13.10 13.08 -7.03
N ASP A 174 -13.56 14.32 -7.17
CA ASP A 174 -12.71 15.51 -7.06
C ASP A 174 -12.09 15.63 -5.65
N ARG A 175 -12.84 15.29 -4.60
CA ARG A 175 -12.31 15.22 -3.22
C ARG A 175 -11.24 14.15 -3.08
N VAL A 176 -11.47 12.93 -3.59
CA VAL A 176 -10.51 11.81 -3.57
C VAL A 176 -9.24 12.20 -4.32
N ILE A 177 -9.35 12.77 -5.52
CA ILE A 177 -8.19 13.20 -6.32
C ILE A 177 -7.37 14.24 -5.56
N SER A 178 -8.03 15.30 -5.08
CA SER A 178 -7.35 16.39 -4.36
C SER A 178 -6.62 15.88 -3.11
N LYS A 179 -7.30 15.06 -2.29
CA LYS A 179 -6.69 14.52 -1.07
C LYS A 179 -5.56 13.54 -1.36
N SER A 180 -5.68 12.70 -2.39
CA SER A 180 -4.62 11.79 -2.81
C SER A 180 -3.34 12.53 -3.21
N LEU A 181 -3.47 13.60 -3.99
CA LEU A 181 -2.32 14.41 -4.41
C LEU A 181 -1.66 15.11 -3.22
N LEU A 182 -2.43 15.72 -2.32
CA LEU A 182 -1.89 16.38 -1.11
C LEU A 182 -1.19 15.38 -0.18
N LEU A 183 -1.76 14.20 0.05
CA LEU A 183 -1.15 13.12 0.83
C LEU A 183 0.19 12.68 0.23
N TYR A 184 0.18 12.47 -1.10
CA TYR A 184 1.37 12.05 -1.83
C TYR A 184 2.49 13.10 -1.76
N GLU A 185 2.20 14.36 -2.06
CA GLU A 185 3.20 15.45 -2.04
C GLU A 185 3.82 15.58 -0.65
N TYR A 186 3.02 15.56 0.41
CA TYR A 186 3.51 15.60 1.78
C TYR A 186 4.45 14.43 2.10
N ALA A 187 4.01 13.21 1.78
CA ALA A 187 4.80 12.02 2.08
C ALA A 187 6.05 11.92 1.21
N TYR A 188 5.99 12.34 -0.05
CA TYR A 188 7.14 12.40 -0.95
C TYR A 188 8.24 13.31 -0.38
N ASP A 189 7.87 14.53 0.00
CA ASP A 189 8.80 15.50 0.56
C ASP A 189 9.40 15.04 1.90
N TYR A 190 8.58 14.39 2.73
CA TYR A 190 9.01 13.85 4.01
C TYR A 190 10.01 12.70 3.81
N ALA A 191 9.68 11.73 2.96
CA ALA A 191 10.50 10.55 2.70
C ALA A 191 11.79 10.90 1.97
N LYS A 192 11.76 11.83 0.99
CA LYS A 192 12.93 12.26 0.24
C LYS A 192 14.02 12.85 1.13
N LYS A 193 13.66 13.63 2.14
CA LYS A 193 14.61 14.17 3.14
C LYS A 193 15.25 13.08 4.00
N ARG A 194 14.74 11.85 3.94
CA ARG A 194 15.21 10.66 4.67
C ARG A 194 15.82 9.60 3.77
N GLY A 195 16.13 9.97 2.53
CA GLY A 195 16.78 9.07 1.58
C GLY A 195 15.82 8.06 0.91
N ILE A 196 14.53 8.34 0.86
CA ILE A 196 13.54 7.51 0.16
C ILE A 196 12.75 8.32 -0.85
N ILE A 197 12.67 7.84 -2.09
CA ILE A 197 11.75 8.31 -3.10
C ILE A 197 10.51 7.42 -3.11
N ILE A 198 9.34 8.01 -2.97
CA ILE A 198 8.05 7.33 -3.20
C ILE A 198 7.67 7.55 -4.66
N ALA A 199 7.91 6.54 -5.50
CA ALA A 199 7.68 6.66 -6.94
C ALA A 199 6.20 6.70 -7.30
N ASP A 200 5.43 5.82 -6.69
CA ASP A 200 3.97 5.76 -6.75
C ASP A 200 3.42 5.16 -5.44
N THR A 201 2.14 5.39 -5.21
CA THR A 201 1.42 4.83 -4.07
C THR A 201 -0.05 4.62 -4.41
N LYS A 202 -0.67 3.65 -3.76
CA LYS A 202 -2.10 3.36 -3.82
C LYS A 202 -2.74 3.74 -2.50
N PHE A 203 -3.85 4.47 -2.55
CA PHE A 203 -4.71 4.76 -1.41
C PHE A 203 -6.07 4.09 -1.57
N GLU A 204 -6.70 3.81 -0.45
CA GLU A 204 -8.10 3.46 -0.36
C GLU A 204 -8.84 4.44 0.55
N PHE A 205 -10.07 4.75 0.20
CA PHE A 205 -10.89 5.70 0.93
C PHE A 205 -12.24 5.09 1.31
N GLY A 206 -12.81 5.65 2.38
CA GLY A 206 -14.17 5.31 2.81
C GLY A 206 -14.93 6.56 3.21
N ILE A 207 -16.24 6.39 3.34
CA ILE A 207 -17.14 7.38 3.94
C ILE A 207 -17.50 6.87 5.33
N ASP A 208 -17.31 7.70 6.34
CA ASP A 208 -17.68 7.36 7.71
C ASP A 208 -19.17 7.63 7.98
N SER A 209 -19.64 7.33 9.20
CA SER A 209 -21.04 7.49 9.59
C SER A 209 -21.52 8.96 9.63
N GLU A 210 -20.61 9.91 9.53
CA GLU A 210 -20.89 11.37 9.49
C GLU A 210 -20.76 11.96 8.09
N ASP A 211 -20.69 11.10 7.04
CA ASP A 211 -20.49 11.48 5.64
C ASP A 211 -19.12 12.15 5.35
N ASN A 212 -18.12 11.88 6.19
CA ASN A 212 -16.76 12.37 5.96
C ASN A 212 -15.97 11.39 5.10
N LEU A 213 -15.22 11.94 4.13
CA LEU A 213 -14.19 11.20 3.42
C LEU A 213 -13.02 10.94 4.37
N ILE A 214 -12.63 9.69 4.54
CA ILE A 214 -11.48 9.28 5.37
C ILE A 214 -10.56 8.30 4.65
N LEU A 215 -9.30 8.29 5.04
CA LEU A 215 -8.29 7.37 4.52
C LEU A 215 -8.39 6.03 5.26
N ILE A 216 -8.37 4.92 4.52
CA ILE A 216 -8.53 3.57 5.07
C ILE A 216 -7.46 2.61 4.56
N ASP A 217 -7.51 1.35 5.01
CA ASP A 217 -6.66 0.20 4.65
C ASP A 217 -5.21 0.37 5.15
N GLU A 218 -4.26 0.55 4.27
CA GLU A 218 -2.85 0.83 4.56
C GLU A 218 -2.39 2.09 3.82
N VAL A 219 -1.30 2.69 4.28
CA VAL A 219 -0.80 3.91 3.67
C VAL A 219 0.73 3.95 3.68
N PHE A 220 1.33 4.24 2.52
CA PHE A 220 2.77 4.41 2.31
C PHE A 220 3.62 3.27 2.90
N THR A 221 3.17 2.03 2.71
CA THR A 221 3.96 0.84 3.01
C THR A 221 4.66 0.34 1.75
N PRO A 222 5.70 -0.51 1.86
CA PRO A 222 6.29 -1.18 0.70
C PRO A 222 5.32 -2.09 -0.07
N ASP A 223 4.16 -2.44 0.51
CA ASP A 223 3.15 -3.26 -0.16
C ASP A 223 2.21 -2.44 -1.05
N CYS A 224 1.86 -1.21 -0.66
CA CYS A 224 1.01 -0.31 -1.44
C CYS A 224 1.77 0.79 -2.19
N SER A 225 3.08 0.93 -1.98
CA SER A 225 3.92 1.98 -2.59
C SER A 225 5.19 1.39 -3.18
N ARG A 226 5.72 2.06 -4.20
CA ARG A 226 7.05 1.76 -4.73
C ARG A 226 8.04 2.74 -4.14
N PHE A 227 8.99 2.22 -3.36
CA PHE A 227 10.06 2.97 -2.75
C PHE A 227 11.38 2.73 -3.45
N TRP A 228 12.20 3.79 -3.57
CA TRP A 228 13.55 3.73 -4.06
C TRP A 228 14.51 4.39 -3.08
N LEU A 229 15.69 3.82 -2.91
CA LEU A 229 16.73 4.44 -2.08
C LEU A 229 17.30 5.67 -2.80
N TYR A 230 17.38 6.78 -2.08
CA TYR A 230 17.91 8.02 -2.57
C TYR A 230 19.17 8.40 -1.78
N ASP A 231 20.33 8.29 -2.44
CA ASP A 231 21.58 8.80 -1.91
C ASP A 231 21.58 10.32 -2.07
N ILE A 232 21.33 11.03 -0.97
CA ILE A 232 21.19 12.48 -0.94
C ILE A 232 22.50 13.16 -1.35
N ASP A 233 23.65 12.64 -0.90
CA ASP A 233 24.98 13.22 -1.15
C ASP A 233 25.38 13.10 -2.62
N LYS A 234 25.03 11.99 -3.27
CA LYS A 234 25.34 11.74 -4.68
C LYS A 234 24.20 12.15 -5.62
N ASN A 235 23.05 12.57 -5.09
CA ASN A 235 21.85 12.82 -5.88
C ASN A 235 21.50 11.63 -6.81
N HIS A 236 21.61 10.41 -6.29
CA HIS A 236 21.43 9.17 -7.03
C HIS A 236 20.27 8.36 -6.49
N ILE A 237 19.45 7.80 -7.38
CA ILE A 237 18.30 6.95 -7.02
C ILE A 237 18.64 5.50 -7.43
N ASP A 238 18.57 4.58 -6.46
CA ASP A 238 18.59 3.15 -6.72
C ASP A 238 17.16 2.62 -6.85
N HIS A 239 16.74 2.39 -8.08
CA HIS A 239 15.38 1.99 -8.42
C HIS A 239 15.03 0.55 -7.99
N ASN A 240 16.00 -0.27 -7.59
CA ASN A 240 15.81 -1.67 -7.21
C ASN A 240 15.84 -1.93 -5.70
N SER A 241 16.00 -0.85 -4.88
CA SER A 241 16.35 -1.00 -3.47
C SER A 241 15.28 -1.58 -2.57
N PHE A 242 14.02 -1.15 -2.72
CA PHE A 242 12.93 -1.53 -1.79
C PHE A 242 11.74 -2.21 -2.46
N ASP A 243 11.69 -2.24 -3.80
CA ASP A 243 10.53 -2.78 -4.51
C ASP A 243 10.48 -4.30 -4.39
N LYS A 244 9.28 -4.84 -4.39
CA LYS A 244 8.99 -6.24 -4.70
C LYS A 244 9.62 -6.72 -6.02
N GLN A 245 10.28 -5.84 -6.78
CA GLN A 245 10.98 -6.19 -8.02
C GLN A 245 12.06 -7.24 -7.76
N PHE A 246 12.84 -7.09 -6.67
CA PHE A 246 13.78 -8.13 -6.25
C PHE A 246 13.11 -9.51 -6.13
N PHE A 247 11.94 -9.58 -5.50
CA PHE A 247 11.20 -10.83 -5.38
C PHE A 247 10.64 -11.30 -6.71
N ARG A 248 10.15 -10.39 -7.55
CA ARG A 248 9.71 -10.71 -8.92
C ARG A 248 10.84 -11.22 -9.80
N ASP A 249 12.02 -10.60 -9.72
CA ASP A 249 13.20 -11.01 -10.47
C ASP A 249 13.67 -12.40 -10.04
N TYR A 250 13.63 -12.70 -8.73
CA TYR A 250 13.87 -14.04 -8.23
C TYR A 250 12.89 -15.05 -8.84
N LEU A 251 11.58 -14.77 -8.81
CA LEU A 251 10.56 -15.65 -9.39
C LEU A 251 10.78 -15.87 -10.91
N LEU A 252 11.15 -14.82 -11.63
CA LEU A 252 11.50 -14.92 -13.05
C LEU A 252 12.76 -15.75 -13.27
N SER A 253 13.77 -15.61 -12.43
CA SER A 253 15.05 -16.35 -12.54
C SER A 253 14.90 -17.86 -12.39
N ILE A 254 13.90 -18.29 -11.61
CA ILE A 254 13.58 -19.72 -11.42
C ILE A 254 12.52 -20.24 -12.41
N ASN A 255 12.11 -19.43 -13.39
CA ASN A 255 11.01 -19.73 -14.31
C ASN A 255 9.74 -20.19 -13.57
N TRP A 256 9.37 -19.44 -12.52
CA TRP A 256 8.22 -19.75 -11.67
C TRP A 256 6.92 -19.85 -12.49
N ASP A 257 6.16 -20.92 -12.28
CA ASP A 257 4.99 -21.34 -13.05
C ASP A 257 3.64 -21.07 -12.36
N SER A 258 3.59 -20.11 -11.44
CA SER A 258 2.40 -19.74 -10.66
C SER A 258 1.91 -20.83 -9.70
N GLN A 259 2.81 -21.67 -9.18
CA GLN A 259 2.52 -22.63 -8.13
C GLN A 259 3.05 -22.18 -6.76
N GLN A 260 2.53 -22.79 -5.70
CA GLN A 260 3.07 -22.57 -4.35
C GLN A 260 4.51 -23.11 -4.28
N ILE A 261 5.39 -22.29 -3.71
CA ILE A 261 6.80 -22.65 -3.49
C ILE A 261 7.21 -22.29 -2.07
N VAL A 262 8.16 -23.01 -1.54
CA VAL A 262 8.85 -22.62 -0.31
C VAL A 262 9.96 -21.64 -0.68
N LEU A 263 9.92 -20.45 -0.11
CA LEU A 263 10.91 -19.42 -0.38
C LEU A 263 12.22 -19.72 0.37
N PRO A 264 13.37 -19.64 -0.30
CA PRO A 264 14.67 -19.79 0.36
C PRO A 264 14.84 -18.77 1.49
N ALA A 265 15.49 -19.17 2.58
CA ALA A 265 15.70 -18.31 3.75
C ALA A 265 16.43 -16.99 3.41
N ASN A 266 17.39 -17.04 2.49
CA ASN A 266 18.09 -15.83 2.04
C ASN A 266 17.16 -14.85 1.30
N ILE A 267 16.17 -15.34 0.55
CA ILE A 267 15.16 -14.48 -0.12
C ILE A 267 14.24 -13.84 0.92
N LYS A 268 13.75 -14.60 1.89
CA LYS A 268 12.93 -14.08 3.00
C LYS A 268 13.68 -13.02 3.80
N ASN A 269 14.92 -13.29 4.16
CA ASN A 269 15.76 -12.37 4.90
C ASN A 269 16.01 -11.07 4.11
N GLU A 270 16.34 -11.16 2.83
CA GLU A 270 16.58 -9.98 1.98
C GLU A 270 15.32 -9.10 1.88
N ILE A 271 14.14 -9.71 1.71
CA ILE A 271 12.88 -8.96 1.69
C ILE A 271 12.65 -8.25 3.03
N MET A 272 12.87 -8.97 4.14
CA MET A 272 12.66 -8.41 5.48
C MET A 272 13.65 -7.27 5.79
N GLU A 273 14.92 -7.42 5.43
CA GLU A 273 15.93 -6.37 5.63
C GLU A 273 15.60 -5.09 4.83
N ARG A 274 15.07 -5.22 3.61
CA ARG A 274 14.59 -4.09 2.81
C ARG A 274 13.43 -3.37 3.48
N TYR A 275 12.47 -4.11 4.02
CA TYR A 275 11.33 -3.54 4.73
C TYR A 275 11.76 -2.85 6.03
N LYS A 276 12.66 -3.45 6.79
CA LYS A 276 13.25 -2.85 8.00
C LYS A 276 13.99 -1.56 7.68
N LEU A 277 14.80 -1.57 6.63
CA LEU A 277 15.53 -0.38 6.20
C LEU A 277 14.57 0.75 5.82
N ALA A 278 13.51 0.46 5.05
CA ALA A 278 12.49 1.45 4.71
C ALA A 278 11.81 2.02 5.96
N TYR A 279 11.41 1.16 6.90
CA TYR A 279 10.82 1.57 8.16
C TYR A 279 11.75 2.47 8.97
N LYS A 280 13.01 2.04 9.15
CA LYS A 280 14.03 2.80 9.89
C LYS A 280 14.24 4.20 9.31
N LEU A 281 14.41 4.30 7.99
CA LEU A 281 14.64 5.58 7.32
C LEU A 281 13.42 6.51 7.44
N ILE A 282 12.20 5.98 7.31
CA ILE A 282 10.97 6.77 7.37
C ILE A 282 10.67 7.26 8.79
N THR A 283 10.82 6.38 9.78
CA THR A 283 10.34 6.65 11.13
C THR A 283 11.41 7.24 12.06
N ASP A 284 12.69 7.24 11.66
CA ASP A 284 13.85 7.54 12.49
C ASP A 284 13.93 6.59 13.74
N ASN A 285 13.21 5.47 13.72
CA ASN A 285 13.13 4.56 14.84
C ASN A 285 13.96 3.29 14.58
N VAL A 286 14.82 2.96 15.54
CA VAL A 286 15.68 1.78 15.52
C VAL A 286 15.15 0.71 16.48
N ASP A 287 14.26 1.10 17.40
CA ASP A 287 13.72 0.24 18.44
C ASP A 287 12.45 -0.48 17.97
N GLY A 288 12.47 -1.79 17.96
CA GLY A 288 11.32 -2.64 17.61
C GLY A 288 11.42 -3.36 16.26
N LEU A 289 12.64 -3.56 15.76
CA LEU A 289 12.93 -4.37 14.57
C LEU A 289 13.50 -5.74 14.94
#